data_148e3216d560077ec32f29387899e427
#
_entry.id   148e3216d560077ec32f29387899e427
#
_cell.length_a   1.000
_cell.length_b   1.000
_cell.length_c   1.000
_cell.angle_alpha   90.00
_cell.angle_beta   90.00
_cell.angle_gamma   90.00
#
_symmetry.space_group_name_H-M   'P 1'
#
loop_
_entity.id
_entity.type
_entity.pdbx_description
1 polymer ?
#
loop_
_entity_poly.entity_id
_entity_poly.type
_entity_poly.pdbx_seq_one_letter_code
_entity_poly.pdbx_strand_id
1 'polypeptide(L)'
;MRISYMQIMNNLMQTGLTVSLAALVPLLLRRVLKKRYPARAVCLVWALLALRLLVPVQLTLPEAPVQVTPRTNYVMQDDRMLFEQAGLPVEQTPARWVTDEQAAALSHAGTSRTTTFNLTAVLLGLWLSGVVISAIRQAVSYGMLKRRLDRTAVPAERVDLLDILASQRSGLGISRKIPLLISPAADCPMLAGFIRPALYLPDENISAADAAFIFRHELTHCRHGDLWLKLLLTAAQCVHWFNPLVYLIVRFAQEDIELACDDAVVRGQNAAYRRAYGETILRSAIA
;
A
#
# COMPACT_ATOMS: atom_id res chain seq x y z
N MET A 1 24.15 5.65 -14.67
CA MET A 1 23.45 6.49 -13.68
C MET A 1 23.49 5.74 -12.33
N ARG A 2 24.42 6.08 -11.43
CA ARG A 2 24.50 5.43 -10.11
C ARG A 2 23.53 6.15 -9.20
N ILE A 3 22.37 5.55 -8.96
CA ILE A 3 21.41 6.06 -7.96
C ILE A 3 22.07 5.87 -6.59
N SER A 4 22.34 6.95 -5.89
CA SER A 4 22.90 6.91 -4.54
C SER A 4 21.86 6.31 -3.58
N TYR A 5 22.29 5.44 -2.65
CA TYR A 5 21.42 4.89 -1.59
C TYR A 5 20.68 5.99 -0.80
N MET A 6 21.33 7.14 -0.65
CA MET A 6 20.74 8.32 -0.01
C MET A 6 19.56 8.90 -0.81
N GLN A 7 19.63 8.90 -2.14
CA GLN A 7 18.52 9.33 -3.00
C GLN A 7 17.31 8.39 -2.88
N ILE A 8 17.55 7.08 -2.85
CA ILE A 8 16.45 6.09 -2.68
C ILE A 8 15.74 6.32 -1.35
N MET A 9 16.49 6.44 -0.25
CA MET A 9 15.92 6.66 1.09
C MET A 9 15.16 7.98 1.16
N ASN A 10 15.74 9.06 0.66
CA ASN A 10 15.10 10.37 0.66
C ASN A 10 13.82 10.37 -0.17
N ASN A 11 13.84 9.74 -1.36
CA ASN A 11 12.65 9.61 -2.21
C ASN A 11 11.53 8.81 -1.53
N LEU A 12 11.87 7.72 -0.84
CA LEU A 12 10.88 6.91 -0.09
C LEU A 12 10.26 7.71 1.06
N MET A 13 11.09 8.40 1.83
CA MET A 13 10.61 9.23 2.94
C MET A 13 9.72 10.38 2.45
N GLN A 14 10.16 11.10 1.43
CA GLN A 14 9.39 12.20 0.82
C GLN A 14 8.09 11.69 0.21
N THR A 15 8.13 10.59 -0.56
CA THR A 15 6.93 10.00 -1.15
C THR A 15 5.96 9.55 -0.06
N GLY A 16 6.45 8.84 0.95
CA GLY A 16 5.64 8.42 2.10
C GLY A 16 4.97 9.59 2.81
N LEU A 17 5.71 10.68 3.07
CA LEU A 17 5.19 11.87 3.74
C LEU A 17 4.19 12.62 2.86
N THR A 18 4.54 12.90 1.61
CA THR A 18 3.67 13.68 0.69
C THR A 18 2.36 12.95 0.39
N VAL A 19 2.41 11.64 0.14
CA VAL A 19 1.19 10.84 -0.09
C VAL A 19 0.37 10.71 1.18
N SER A 20 1.00 10.57 2.34
CA SER A 20 0.29 10.55 3.63
C SER A 20 -0.45 11.87 3.89
N LEU A 21 0.19 13.01 3.63
CA LEU A 21 -0.43 14.33 3.74
C LEU A 21 -1.56 14.49 2.69
N ALA A 22 -1.32 14.09 1.44
CA ALA A 22 -2.34 14.14 0.40
C ALA A 22 -3.54 13.26 0.74
N ALA A 23 -3.33 12.10 1.38
CA ALA A 23 -4.39 11.20 1.81
C ALA A 23 -5.23 11.75 2.98
N LEU A 24 -4.71 12.72 3.75
CA LEU A 24 -5.52 13.41 4.77
C LEU A 24 -6.70 14.16 4.13
N VAL A 25 -6.55 14.68 2.92
CA VAL A 25 -7.62 15.40 2.22
C VAL A 25 -8.85 14.49 1.98
N PRO A 26 -8.74 13.33 1.29
CA PRO A 26 -9.89 12.45 1.14
C PRO A 26 -10.37 11.84 2.47
N LEU A 27 -9.49 11.66 3.47
CA LEU A 27 -9.88 11.21 4.80
C LEU A 27 -10.77 12.25 5.51
N LEU A 28 -10.37 13.51 5.52
CA LEU A 28 -11.14 14.60 6.15
C LEU A 28 -12.44 14.87 5.38
N LEU A 29 -12.38 14.82 4.06
CA LEU A 29 -13.53 15.05 3.19
C LEU A 29 -14.38 13.79 2.95
N ARG A 30 -14.07 12.67 3.59
CA ARG A 30 -14.73 11.38 3.35
C ARG A 30 -16.27 11.47 3.45
N ARG A 31 -16.79 12.21 4.42
CA ARG A 31 -18.24 12.40 4.58
C ARG A 31 -18.86 13.14 3.39
N VAL A 32 -18.15 14.11 2.84
CA VAL A 32 -18.62 14.89 1.67
C VAL A 32 -18.48 14.07 0.40
N LEU A 33 -17.34 13.38 0.23
CA LEU A 33 -17.06 12.51 -0.91
C LEU A 33 -18.12 11.40 -1.04
N LYS A 34 -18.48 10.73 0.07
CA LYS A 34 -19.51 9.68 0.08
C LYS A 34 -20.91 10.18 -0.31
N LYS A 35 -21.21 11.46 -0.04
CA LYS A 35 -22.51 12.05 -0.43
C LYS A 35 -22.54 12.48 -1.91
N ARG A 36 -21.40 12.86 -2.48
CA ARG A 36 -21.33 13.48 -3.81
C ARG A 36 -20.86 12.54 -4.91
N TYR A 37 -20.09 11.51 -4.58
CA TYR A 37 -19.50 10.58 -5.54
C TYR A 37 -19.92 9.14 -5.27
N PRO A 38 -20.05 8.31 -6.33
CA PRO A 38 -20.31 6.89 -6.15
C PRO A 38 -19.14 6.25 -5.37
N ALA A 39 -19.46 5.32 -4.46
CA ALA A 39 -18.47 4.69 -3.59
C ALA A 39 -17.29 4.07 -4.38
N ARG A 40 -17.55 3.57 -5.59
CA ARG A 40 -16.51 3.03 -6.49
C ARG A 40 -15.49 4.07 -6.95
N ALA A 41 -15.89 5.33 -7.14
CA ALA A 41 -14.94 6.39 -7.49
C ALA A 41 -13.97 6.67 -6.31
N VAL A 42 -14.44 6.53 -5.08
CA VAL A 42 -13.59 6.65 -3.89
C VAL A 42 -12.57 5.51 -3.84
N CYS A 43 -12.96 4.27 -4.21
CA CYS A 43 -12.03 3.14 -4.30
C CYS A 43 -10.91 3.38 -5.33
N LEU A 44 -11.21 4.05 -6.46
CA LEU A 44 -10.18 4.43 -7.45
C LEU A 44 -9.18 5.43 -6.86
N VAL A 45 -9.63 6.36 -6.03
CA VAL A 45 -8.71 7.29 -5.33
C VAL A 45 -7.75 6.51 -4.42
N TRP A 46 -8.25 5.52 -3.68
CA TRP A 46 -7.42 4.65 -2.86
C TRP A 46 -6.43 3.83 -3.69
N ALA A 47 -6.86 3.31 -4.84
CA ALA A 47 -5.99 2.58 -5.77
C ALA A 47 -4.85 3.47 -6.29
N LEU A 48 -5.16 4.71 -6.69
CA LEU A 48 -4.16 5.67 -7.16
C LEU A 48 -3.18 6.07 -6.05
N LEU A 49 -3.67 6.29 -4.82
CA LEU A 49 -2.80 6.59 -3.67
C LEU A 49 -1.89 5.40 -3.34
N ALA A 50 -2.41 4.17 -3.35
CA ALA A 50 -1.61 2.97 -3.11
C ALA A 50 -0.55 2.77 -4.20
N LEU A 51 -0.92 2.98 -5.47
CA LEU A 51 0.01 2.92 -6.60
C LEU A 51 1.11 3.99 -6.46
N ARG A 52 0.74 5.22 -6.07
CA ARG A 52 1.68 6.31 -5.85
C ARG A 52 2.65 6.03 -4.71
N LEU A 53 2.20 5.32 -3.65
CA LEU A 53 3.07 4.87 -2.56
C LEU A 53 4.08 3.81 -3.02
N LEU A 54 3.69 2.93 -3.94
CA LEU A 54 4.55 1.86 -4.45
C LEU A 54 5.56 2.35 -5.49
N VAL A 55 5.19 3.36 -6.27
CA VAL A 55 6.03 3.90 -7.36
C VAL A 55 6.54 5.30 -6.96
N PRO A 56 7.78 5.41 -6.44
CA PRO A 56 8.36 6.69 -6.03
C PRO A 56 8.85 7.49 -7.25
N VAL A 57 7.96 7.77 -8.21
CA VAL A 57 8.26 8.67 -9.32
C VAL A 57 8.21 10.10 -8.80
N GLN A 58 9.33 10.80 -8.89
CA GLN A 58 9.33 12.24 -8.67
C GLN A 58 8.66 12.90 -9.88
N LEU A 59 7.44 13.40 -9.69
CA LEU A 59 6.84 14.33 -10.63
C LEU A 59 7.60 15.64 -10.44
N THR A 60 8.60 15.89 -11.29
CA THR A 60 9.17 17.21 -11.43
C THR A 60 8.07 18.09 -12.03
N LEU A 61 7.40 18.85 -11.17
CA LEU A 61 6.56 19.94 -11.65
C LEU A 61 7.46 20.90 -12.40
N PRO A 62 7.03 21.46 -13.55
CA PRO A 62 7.77 22.52 -14.23
C PRO A 62 8.08 23.59 -13.20
N GLU A 63 9.32 24.09 -13.23
CA GLU A 63 9.85 25.06 -12.27
C GLU A 63 8.83 26.16 -12.02
N ALA A 64 8.51 26.39 -10.74
CA ALA A 64 7.63 27.49 -10.38
C ALA A 64 8.26 28.79 -10.89
N PRO A 65 7.47 29.70 -11.46
CA PRO A 65 7.98 30.96 -12.03
C PRO A 65 8.64 31.88 -10.98
N VAL A 66 8.55 31.53 -9.70
CA VAL A 66 9.22 32.21 -8.59
C VAL A 66 10.20 31.21 -7.95
N GLN A 67 11.45 31.28 -8.36
CA GLN A 67 12.54 30.62 -7.64
C GLN A 67 12.89 31.48 -6.42
N VAL A 68 12.38 31.12 -5.26
CA VAL A 68 12.94 31.59 -3.98
C VAL A 68 14.22 30.80 -3.78
N THR A 69 15.32 31.29 -4.35
CA THR A 69 16.65 30.80 -3.98
C THR A 69 16.88 31.23 -2.54
N PRO A 70 16.94 30.31 -1.56
CA PRO A 70 17.49 30.69 -0.27
C PRO A 70 18.94 31.12 -0.56
N ARG A 71 19.27 32.38 -0.32
CA ARG A 71 20.64 32.88 -0.32
C ARG A 71 21.36 32.27 0.91
N THR A 72 21.55 31.00 0.93
CA THR A 72 22.56 30.37 1.77
C THR A 72 23.86 30.46 0.98
N ASN A 73 24.49 31.60 1.03
CA ASN A 73 25.90 31.73 0.72
C ASN A 73 26.67 30.94 1.78
N TYR A 74 26.71 29.61 1.66
CA TYR A 74 27.83 28.86 2.20
C TYR A 74 28.99 29.14 1.24
N VAL A 75 29.58 30.32 1.40
CA VAL A 75 30.93 30.55 0.91
C VAL A 75 31.75 29.53 1.71
N MET A 76 32.28 28.49 1.07
CA MET A 76 33.49 27.86 1.58
C MET A 76 34.50 29.00 1.59
N GLN A 77 34.63 29.61 2.75
CA GLN A 77 35.64 30.62 2.98
C GLN A 77 36.96 29.87 2.90
N ASP A 78 37.59 29.96 1.76
CA ASP A 78 39.02 29.66 1.63
C ASP A 78 39.66 30.57 2.69
N ASP A 79 40.46 30.02 3.60
CA ASP A 79 41.12 30.76 4.70
C ASP A 79 41.84 32.03 4.20
N ARG A 80 42.18 32.09 2.94
CA ARG A 80 42.75 33.27 2.28
C ARG A 80 41.85 34.50 2.31
N MET A 81 40.53 34.31 2.17
CA MET A 81 39.57 35.45 2.16
C MET A 81 39.39 36.11 3.53
N LEU A 82 39.62 35.35 4.60
CA LEU A 82 39.59 35.89 5.96
C LEU A 82 40.76 36.84 6.24
N PHE A 83 41.95 36.54 5.70
CA PHE A 83 43.15 37.38 5.88
C PHE A 83 43.07 38.65 5.05
N GLU A 84 42.45 38.61 3.86
CA GLU A 84 42.25 39.77 2.99
C GLU A 84 41.23 40.75 3.57
N GLN A 85 40.14 40.26 4.21
CA GLN A 85 39.16 41.10 4.88
C GLN A 85 39.69 41.73 6.19
N ALA A 86 40.65 41.08 6.83
CA ALA A 86 41.27 41.60 8.06
C ALA A 86 42.40 42.63 7.78
N GLY A 87 42.73 42.93 6.52
CA GLY A 87 43.77 43.86 6.16
C GLY A 87 45.19 43.43 6.59
N LEU A 88 45.35 42.11 6.83
CA LEU A 88 46.65 41.55 7.20
C LEU A 88 47.42 41.20 5.92
N PRO A 89 48.74 41.53 5.87
CA PRO A 89 49.56 41.20 4.72
C PRO A 89 49.61 39.66 4.56
N VAL A 90 49.16 39.18 3.43
CA VAL A 90 49.28 37.78 3.06
C VAL A 90 50.77 37.55 2.74
N GLU A 91 51.53 37.18 3.75
CA GLU A 91 52.89 36.75 3.54
C GLU A 91 52.86 35.50 2.65
N GLN A 92 53.45 35.58 1.46
CA GLN A 92 53.60 34.45 0.56
C GLN A 92 54.54 33.44 1.26
N THR A 93 53.97 32.56 2.04
CA THR A 93 54.68 31.38 2.52
C THR A 93 55.06 30.61 1.24
N PRO A 94 56.37 30.47 0.92
CA PRO A 94 56.78 29.71 -0.25
C PRO A 94 56.23 28.31 -0.07
N ALA A 95 55.59 27.78 -1.13
CA ALA A 95 55.11 26.41 -1.16
C ALA A 95 56.28 25.52 -0.69
N ARG A 96 56.16 24.98 0.49
CA ARG A 96 57.15 24.09 1.06
C ARG A 96 57.16 22.84 0.19
N TRP A 97 58.17 22.71 -0.64
CA TRP A 97 58.37 21.52 -1.44
C TRP A 97 58.55 20.33 -0.52
N VAL A 98 57.54 19.48 -0.47
CA VAL A 98 57.60 18.21 0.26
C VAL A 98 58.51 17.31 -0.60
N THR A 99 59.58 16.84 -0.02
CA THR A 99 60.48 15.87 -0.72
C THR A 99 59.69 14.60 -1.02
N ASP A 100 60.06 13.91 -2.11
CA ASP A 100 59.36 12.67 -2.50
C ASP A 100 59.30 11.64 -1.39
N GLU A 101 60.25 11.65 -0.47
CA GLU A 101 60.29 10.78 0.68
C GLU A 101 59.27 11.16 1.74
N GLN A 102 58.98 12.45 1.90
CA GLN A 102 57.88 12.95 2.77
C GLN A 102 56.51 12.71 2.14
N ALA A 103 56.39 12.83 0.83
CA ALA A 103 55.17 12.51 0.10
C ALA A 103 54.85 11.01 0.20
N ALA A 104 55.87 10.15 0.11
CA ALA A 104 55.71 8.71 0.31
C ALA A 104 55.33 8.36 1.76
N ALA A 105 55.90 9.02 2.76
CA ALA A 105 55.52 8.82 4.16
C ALA A 105 54.09 9.25 4.46
N LEU A 106 53.62 10.37 3.85
CA LEU A 106 52.24 10.84 3.97
C LEU A 106 51.26 9.90 3.25
N SER A 107 51.66 9.31 2.13
CA SER A 107 50.84 8.33 1.41
C SER A 107 50.68 7.00 2.17
N HIS A 108 51.71 6.62 2.98
CA HIS A 108 51.61 5.44 3.84
C HIS A 108 50.89 5.68 5.16
N ALA A 109 50.88 6.92 5.66
CA ALA A 109 50.12 7.28 6.86
C ALA A 109 48.58 7.39 6.60
N GLY A 110 48.17 7.45 5.34
CA GLY A 110 46.77 7.68 4.94
C GLY A 110 45.90 6.42 4.82
N THR A 111 46.42 5.21 5.06
CA THR A 111 45.57 3.98 5.03
C THR A 111 45.09 3.55 6.39
N SER A 112 44.72 4.49 7.23
CA SER A 112 43.72 4.16 8.26
C SER A 112 42.43 3.77 7.53
N ARG A 113 42.11 2.48 7.45
CA ARG A 113 40.79 1.99 7.14
C ARG A 113 39.86 2.53 8.23
N THR A 114 39.47 3.79 8.13
CA THR A 114 38.29 4.27 8.81
C THR A 114 37.16 3.49 8.19
N THR A 115 36.68 2.47 8.87
CA THR A 115 35.38 1.86 8.60
C THR A 115 34.36 2.97 8.84
N THR A 116 34.14 3.80 7.83
CA THR A 116 33.04 4.77 7.84
C THR A 116 31.78 3.93 7.84
N PHE A 117 31.17 3.82 9.03
CA PHE A 117 29.84 3.25 9.17
C PHE A 117 28.92 4.06 8.27
N ASN A 118 28.54 3.49 7.15
CA ASN A 118 27.62 4.15 6.24
C ASN A 118 26.21 4.06 6.85
N LEU A 119 25.85 5.03 7.69
CA LEU A 119 24.55 5.10 8.37
C LEU A 119 23.38 4.91 7.38
N THR A 120 23.52 5.44 6.17
CA THR A 120 22.51 5.28 5.11
C THR A 120 22.33 3.82 4.71
N ALA A 121 23.41 3.05 4.62
CA ALA A 121 23.33 1.62 4.30
C ALA A 121 22.67 0.82 5.44
N VAL A 122 22.93 1.19 6.68
CA VAL A 122 22.29 0.58 7.87
C VAL A 122 20.78 0.88 7.88
N LEU A 123 20.41 2.14 7.66
CA LEU A 123 19.00 2.55 7.60
C LEU A 123 18.25 1.88 6.45
N LEU A 124 18.89 1.76 5.27
CA LEU A 124 18.31 1.05 4.13
C LEU A 124 18.13 -0.45 4.44
N GLY A 125 19.14 -1.07 5.09
CA GLY A 125 19.05 -2.46 5.53
C GLY A 125 17.91 -2.68 6.54
N LEU A 126 17.78 -1.78 7.51
CA LEU A 126 16.68 -1.81 8.49
C LEU A 126 15.31 -1.64 7.82
N TRP A 127 15.19 -0.69 6.89
CA TRP A 127 13.96 -0.50 6.14
C TRP A 127 13.60 -1.74 5.32
N LEU A 128 14.56 -2.27 4.55
CA LEU A 128 14.35 -3.46 3.71
C LEU A 128 13.98 -4.70 4.54
N SER A 129 14.64 -4.89 5.70
CA SER A 129 14.29 -5.98 6.61
C SER A 129 12.84 -5.87 7.11
N GLY A 130 12.39 -4.66 7.46
CA GLY A 130 11.00 -4.40 7.86
C GLY A 130 10.00 -4.67 6.72
N VAL A 131 10.34 -4.32 5.46
CA VAL A 131 9.52 -4.65 4.29
C VAL A 131 9.40 -6.16 4.13
N VAL A 132 10.53 -6.89 4.17
CA VAL A 132 10.55 -8.36 4.02
C VAL A 132 9.77 -9.04 5.14
N ILE A 133 10.00 -8.65 6.39
CA ILE A 133 9.27 -9.20 7.55
C ILE A 133 7.76 -8.95 7.42
N SER A 134 7.36 -7.73 7.06
CA SER A 134 5.94 -7.38 6.86
C SER A 134 5.32 -8.19 5.71
N ALA A 135 6.01 -8.32 4.58
CA ALA A 135 5.54 -9.09 3.43
C ALA A 135 5.41 -10.59 3.77
N ILE A 136 6.41 -11.17 4.44
CA ILE A 136 6.37 -12.57 4.90
C ILE A 136 5.18 -12.77 5.86
N ARG A 137 5.01 -11.89 6.84
CA ARG A 137 3.89 -11.97 7.79
C ARG A 137 2.54 -11.98 7.07
N GLN A 138 2.32 -11.10 6.11
CA GLN A 138 1.08 -11.05 5.34
C GLN A 138 0.88 -12.29 4.47
N ALA A 139 1.94 -12.72 3.77
CA ALA A 139 1.90 -13.93 2.95
C ALA A 139 1.62 -15.18 3.77
N VAL A 140 2.26 -15.31 4.93
CA VAL A 140 2.05 -16.44 5.87
C VAL A 140 0.63 -16.39 6.43
N SER A 141 0.13 -15.24 6.89
CA SER A 141 -1.23 -15.10 7.42
C SER A 141 -2.29 -15.48 6.38
N TYR A 142 -2.17 -14.96 5.16
CA TYR A 142 -3.07 -15.33 4.07
C TYR A 142 -2.93 -16.81 3.69
N GLY A 143 -1.71 -17.31 3.59
CA GLY A 143 -1.44 -18.72 3.27
C GLY A 143 -1.96 -19.68 4.32
N MET A 144 -1.89 -19.32 5.61
CA MET A 144 -2.46 -20.11 6.70
C MET A 144 -3.99 -20.14 6.63
N LEU A 145 -4.63 -18.98 6.42
CA LEU A 145 -6.07 -18.91 6.23
C LEU A 145 -6.51 -19.78 5.04
N LYS A 146 -5.88 -19.59 3.88
CA LYS A 146 -6.22 -20.35 2.68
C LYS A 146 -6.02 -21.86 2.87
N ARG A 147 -4.93 -22.27 3.51
CA ARG A 147 -4.68 -23.69 3.84
C ARG A 147 -5.69 -24.26 4.82
N ARG A 148 -6.15 -23.49 5.82
CA ARG A 148 -7.20 -23.93 6.75
C ARG A 148 -8.51 -24.15 6.00
N LEU A 149 -8.92 -23.18 5.18
CA LEU A 149 -10.11 -23.30 4.35
C LEU A 149 -10.05 -24.53 3.42
N ASP A 150 -8.94 -24.70 2.70
CA ASP A 150 -8.79 -25.78 1.71
C ASP A 150 -8.71 -27.18 2.34
N ARG A 151 -8.17 -27.32 3.56
CA ARG A 151 -8.06 -28.60 4.25
C ARG A 151 -9.41 -29.16 4.70
N THR A 152 -10.35 -28.30 5.02
CA THR A 152 -11.68 -28.65 5.49
C THR A 152 -12.75 -28.50 4.42
N ALA A 153 -12.36 -28.01 3.25
CA ALA A 153 -13.28 -27.71 2.17
C ALA A 153 -13.80 -28.97 1.50
N VAL A 154 -15.11 -29.07 1.41
CA VAL A 154 -15.83 -30.06 0.60
C VAL A 154 -16.72 -29.31 -0.40
N PRO A 155 -16.93 -29.85 -1.62
CA PRO A 155 -17.89 -29.27 -2.54
C PRO A 155 -19.28 -29.23 -1.93
N ALA A 156 -20.03 -28.16 -2.20
CA ALA A 156 -21.41 -28.07 -1.76
C ALA A 156 -22.28 -29.10 -2.50
N GLU A 157 -23.15 -29.77 -1.78
CA GLU A 157 -24.04 -30.82 -2.32
C GLU A 157 -25.45 -30.32 -2.60
N ARG A 158 -25.87 -29.22 -1.96
CA ARG A 158 -27.19 -28.60 -2.17
C ARG A 158 -27.32 -28.01 -3.57
N VAL A 159 -28.15 -28.64 -4.40
CA VAL A 159 -28.39 -28.24 -5.81
C VAL A 159 -28.97 -26.82 -5.89
N ASP A 160 -29.89 -26.45 -4.99
CA ASP A 160 -30.50 -25.13 -4.96
C ASP A 160 -29.46 -24.02 -4.75
N LEU A 161 -28.47 -24.24 -3.86
CA LEU A 161 -27.37 -23.27 -3.66
C LEU A 161 -26.48 -23.12 -4.89
N LEU A 162 -26.20 -24.24 -5.60
CA LEU A 162 -25.42 -24.23 -6.83
C LEU A 162 -26.15 -23.48 -7.94
N ASP A 163 -27.47 -23.66 -8.07
CA ASP A 163 -28.30 -22.96 -9.05
C ASP A 163 -28.39 -21.46 -8.74
N ILE A 164 -28.55 -21.08 -7.46
CA ILE A 164 -28.53 -19.68 -7.03
C ILE A 164 -27.18 -19.04 -7.38
N LEU A 165 -26.04 -19.72 -7.07
CA LEU A 165 -24.72 -19.23 -7.40
C LEU A 165 -24.53 -19.03 -8.91
N ALA A 166 -24.97 -20.00 -9.72
CA ALA A 166 -24.91 -19.93 -11.18
C ALA A 166 -25.72 -18.77 -11.73
N SER A 167 -26.93 -18.57 -11.21
CA SER A 167 -27.83 -17.46 -11.57
C SER A 167 -27.20 -16.10 -11.21
N GLN A 168 -26.71 -15.91 -9.98
CA GLN A 168 -26.08 -14.67 -9.56
C GLN A 168 -24.81 -14.38 -10.36
N ARG A 169 -23.99 -15.38 -10.63
CA ARG A 169 -22.80 -15.28 -11.45
C ARG A 169 -23.12 -14.81 -12.88
N SER A 170 -24.11 -15.45 -13.48
CA SER A 170 -24.59 -15.11 -14.83
C SER A 170 -25.16 -13.67 -14.87
N GLY A 171 -25.99 -13.31 -13.90
CA GLY A 171 -26.55 -11.97 -13.76
C GLY A 171 -25.50 -10.86 -13.57
N LEU A 172 -24.34 -11.19 -13.04
CA LEU A 172 -23.19 -10.28 -12.92
C LEU A 172 -22.24 -10.33 -14.13
N GLY A 173 -22.48 -11.17 -15.13
CA GLY A 173 -21.62 -11.30 -16.32
C GLY A 173 -20.26 -11.92 -16.02
N ILE A 174 -20.14 -12.76 -14.98
CA ILE A 174 -18.89 -13.44 -14.63
C ILE A 174 -18.81 -14.76 -15.38
N SER A 175 -17.96 -14.81 -16.41
CA SER A 175 -17.77 -16.02 -17.25
C SER A 175 -17.01 -17.14 -16.53
N ARG A 176 -16.13 -16.78 -15.60
CA ARG A 176 -15.31 -17.71 -14.83
C ARG A 176 -16.18 -18.60 -13.95
N LYS A 177 -15.86 -19.91 -13.88
CA LYS A 177 -16.45 -20.81 -12.87
C LYS A 177 -15.87 -20.49 -11.51
N ILE A 178 -16.74 -20.30 -10.52
CA ILE A 178 -16.39 -20.10 -9.12
C ILE A 178 -17.00 -21.29 -8.35
N PRO A 179 -16.19 -22.21 -7.81
CA PRO A 179 -16.71 -23.33 -7.03
C PRO A 179 -17.29 -22.83 -5.70
N LEU A 180 -18.36 -23.47 -5.26
CA LEU A 180 -18.94 -23.33 -3.92
C LEU A 180 -18.40 -24.44 -3.05
N LEU A 181 -17.74 -24.05 -1.97
CA LEU A 181 -17.08 -24.96 -1.04
C LEU A 181 -17.63 -24.73 0.38
N ILE A 182 -17.86 -25.81 1.10
CA ILE A 182 -18.24 -25.77 2.49
C ILE A 182 -17.00 -26.03 3.32
N SER A 183 -16.70 -25.14 4.23
CA SER A 183 -15.52 -25.23 5.09
C SER A 183 -15.85 -24.71 6.50
N PRO A 184 -15.94 -25.58 7.52
CA PRO A 184 -16.15 -25.16 8.90
C PRO A 184 -15.04 -24.23 9.46
N ALA A 185 -13.93 -24.10 8.73
CA ALA A 185 -12.86 -23.18 9.07
C ALA A 185 -13.12 -21.74 8.58
N ALA A 186 -14.21 -21.52 7.83
CA ALA A 186 -14.67 -20.19 7.46
C ALA A 186 -15.56 -19.64 8.58
N ASP A 187 -15.19 -18.51 9.16
CA ASP A 187 -15.98 -17.85 10.21
C ASP A 187 -17.26 -17.19 9.62
N CYS A 188 -17.22 -16.83 8.34
CA CYS A 188 -18.35 -16.24 7.59
C CYS A 188 -18.23 -16.61 6.12
N PRO A 189 -19.33 -16.47 5.33
CA PRO A 189 -19.24 -16.57 3.89
C PRO A 189 -18.16 -15.66 3.33
N MET A 190 -17.26 -16.17 2.47
CA MET A 190 -16.16 -15.36 1.90
C MET A 190 -15.67 -15.86 0.57
N LEU A 191 -15.21 -14.94 -0.28
CA LEU A 191 -14.49 -15.24 -1.50
C LEU A 191 -12.99 -15.23 -1.25
N ALA A 192 -12.29 -16.34 -1.49
CA ALA A 192 -10.84 -16.42 -1.33
C ALA A 192 -10.16 -17.00 -2.57
N GLY A 193 -8.94 -16.50 -2.87
CA GLY A 193 -8.11 -16.90 -4.00
C GLY A 193 -7.98 -15.82 -5.06
N PHE A 194 -6.76 -15.38 -5.35
CA PHE A 194 -6.48 -14.32 -6.35
C PHE A 194 -6.64 -14.82 -7.79
N ILE A 195 -6.05 -15.97 -8.09
CA ILE A 195 -6.03 -16.54 -9.46
C ILE A 195 -7.23 -17.45 -9.67
N ARG A 196 -7.55 -18.28 -8.69
CA ARG A 196 -8.67 -19.23 -8.73
C ARG A 196 -9.56 -18.97 -7.52
N PRO A 197 -10.45 -17.95 -7.58
CA PRO A 197 -11.36 -17.67 -6.49
C PRO A 197 -12.36 -18.81 -6.30
N ALA A 198 -12.62 -19.11 -5.05
CA ALA A 198 -13.66 -20.01 -4.61
C ALA A 198 -14.51 -19.30 -3.55
N LEU A 199 -15.79 -19.59 -3.51
CA LEU A 199 -16.70 -19.11 -2.49
C LEU A 199 -16.78 -20.16 -1.38
N TYR A 200 -16.48 -19.74 -0.15
CA TYR A 200 -16.51 -20.61 1.03
C TYR A 200 -17.72 -20.24 1.90
N LEU A 201 -18.44 -21.24 2.36
CA LEU A 201 -19.50 -21.12 3.37
C LEU A 201 -19.08 -21.90 4.61
N PRO A 202 -19.43 -21.48 5.82
CA PRO A 202 -19.23 -22.25 7.05
C PRO A 202 -19.97 -23.58 7.02
N ASP A 203 -21.21 -23.56 6.59
CA ASP A 203 -22.09 -24.72 6.44
C ASP A 203 -23.13 -24.49 5.32
N GLU A 204 -23.98 -25.50 5.08
CA GLU A 204 -25.07 -25.41 4.11
C GLU A 204 -26.40 -24.96 4.73
N ASN A 205 -26.46 -24.71 6.04
CA ASN A 205 -27.70 -24.36 6.74
C ASN A 205 -28.07 -22.88 6.56
N ILE A 206 -28.23 -22.51 5.31
CA ILE A 206 -28.59 -21.14 4.90
C ILE A 206 -29.89 -21.17 4.09
N SER A 207 -30.75 -20.17 4.27
CA SER A 207 -31.95 -20.02 3.43
C SER A 207 -31.57 -19.67 1.99
N ALA A 208 -32.36 -20.11 1.02
CA ALA A 208 -32.16 -19.76 -0.40
C ALA A 208 -32.17 -18.23 -0.62
N ALA A 209 -32.98 -17.50 0.13
CA ALA A 209 -33.07 -16.04 0.04
C ALA A 209 -31.79 -15.38 0.57
N ASP A 210 -31.29 -15.81 1.72
CA ASP A 210 -30.04 -15.30 2.29
C ASP A 210 -28.82 -15.66 1.41
N ALA A 211 -28.79 -16.89 0.88
CA ALA A 211 -27.75 -17.33 -0.06
C ALA A 211 -27.70 -16.44 -1.30
N ALA A 212 -28.85 -16.07 -1.85
CA ALA A 212 -28.90 -15.20 -3.02
C ALA A 212 -28.28 -13.81 -2.75
N PHE A 213 -28.52 -13.24 -1.58
CA PHE A 213 -27.92 -11.96 -1.18
C PHE A 213 -26.43 -12.07 -0.93
N ILE A 214 -25.99 -13.08 -0.19
CA ILE A 214 -24.58 -13.32 0.15
C ILE A 214 -23.78 -13.61 -1.12
N PHE A 215 -24.26 -14.50 -1.99
CA PHE A 215 -23.55 -14.82 -3.22
C PHE A 215 -23.45 -13.61 -4.15
N ARG A 216 -24.50 -12.79 -4.22
CA ARG A 216 -24.42 -11.55 -4.99
C ARG A 216 -23.40 -10.59 -4.43
N HIS A 217 -23.30 -10.44 -3.12
CA HIS A 217 -22.29 -9.62 -2.45
C HIS A 217 -20.87 -10.14 -2.77
N GLU A 218 -20.59 -11.39 -2.50
CA GLU A 218 -19.26 -11.99 -2.72
C GLU A 218 -18.84 -11.98 -4.21
N LEU A 219 -19.77 -12.28 -5.09
CA LEU A 219 -19.51 -12.21 -6.53
C LEU A 219 -19.31 -10.77 -7.03
N THR A 220 -19.88 -9.78 -6.36
CA THR A 220 -19.64 -8.37 -6.68
C THR A 220 -18.20 -7.98 -6.37
N HIS A 221 -17.61 -8.44 -5.26
CA HIS A 221 -16.18 -8.30 -4.99
C HIS A 221 -15.31 -8.91 -6.09
N CYS A 222 -15.69 -10.10 -6.58
CA CYS A 222 -15.00 -10.75 -7.68
C CYS A 222 -15.05 -9.91 -8.96
N ARG A 223 -16.23 -9.40 -9.33
CA ARG A 223 -16.44 -8.56 -10.50
C ARG A 223 -15.67 -7.24 -10.43
N HIS A 224 -15.60 -6.66 -9.24
CA HIS A 224 -14.91 -5.40 -8.98
C HIS A 224 -13.38 -5.55 -8.97
N GLY A 225 -12.88 -6.76 -8.78
CA GLY A 225 -11.44 -6.99 -8.61
C GLY A 225 -10.92 -6.53 -7.25
N ASP A 226 -11.77 -6.49 -6.23
CA ASP A 226 -11.47 -5.94 -4.91
C ASP A 226 -10.32 -6.69 -4.21
N LEU A 227 -10.16 -7.99 -4.48
CA LEU A 227 -9.01 -8.77 -4.01
C LEU A 227 -7.68 -8.19 -4.49
N TRP A 228 -7.61 -7.73 -5.75
CA TRP A 228 -6.41 -7.10 -6.30
C TRP A 228 -6.14 -5.73 -5.69
N LEU A 229 -7.20 -4.95 -5.42
CA LEU A 229 -7.08 -3.68 -4.73
C LEU A 229 -6.61 -3.88 -3.28
N LYS A 230 -7.17 -4.86 -2.56
CA LYS A 230 -6.73 -5.24 -1.21
C LYS A 230 -5.25 -5.68 -1.21
N LEU A 231 -4.80 -6.41 -2.23
CA LEU A 231 -3.40 -6.80 -2.40
C LEU A 231 -2.48 -5.59 -2.64
N LEU A 232 -2.89 -4.66 -3.50
CA LEU A 232 -2.15 -3.43 -3.79
C LEU A 232 -1.97 -2.58 -2.51
N LEU A 233 -3.05 -2.41 -1.75
CA LEU A 233 -3.04 -1.71 -0.45
C LEU A 233 -2.11 -2.39 0.56
N THR A 234 -2.15 -3.72 0.62
CA THR A 234 -1.25 -4.51 1.49
C THR A 234 0.21 -4.35 1.08
N ALA A 235 0.51 -4.35 -0.23
CA ALA A 235 1.86 -4.11 -0.72
C ALA A 235 2.37 -2.70 -0.33
N ALA A 236 1.53 -1.67 -0.49
CA ALA A 236 1.86 -0.31 -0.05
C ALA A 236 2.12 -0.25 1.46
N GLN A 237 1.32 -0.95 2.26
CA GLN A 237 1.51 -1.06 3.71
C GLN A 237 2.82 -1.76 4.08
N CYS A 238 3.23 -2.81 3.34
CA CYS A 238 4.50 -3.49 3.58
C CYS A 238 5.70 -2.57 3.29
N VAL A 239 5.66 -1.81 2.20
CA VAL A 239 6.74 -0.87 1.83
C VAL A 239 6.87 0.26 2.85
N HIS A 240 5.75 0.77 3.35
CA HIS A 240 5.68 1.85 4.32
C HIS A 240 5.30 1.35 5.74
N TRP A 241 5.82 0.19 6.13
CA TRP A 241 5.50 -0.49 7.39
C TRP A 241 5.67 0.39 8.64
N PHE A 242 6.57 1.37 8.58
CA PHE A 242 6.86 2.31 9.67
C PHE A 242 5.89 3.51 9.73
N ASN A 243 5.03 3.71 8.72
CA ASN A 243 4.17 4.89 8.61
C ASN A 243 2.74 4.58 9.09
N PRO A 244 2.30 5.09 10.26
CA PRO A 244 0.97 4.81 10.81
C PRO A 244 -0.18 5.33 9.93
N LEU A 245 0.03 6.40 9.15
CA LEU A 245 -0.99 6.94 8.27
C LEU A 245 -1.36 5.96 7.14
N VAL A 246 -0.41 5.14 6.68
CA VAL A 246 -0.69 4.13 5.65
C VAL A 246 -1.63 3.05 6.19
N TYR A 247 -1.50 2.66 7.46
CA TYR A 247 -2.44 1.73 8.10
C TYR A 247 -3.86 2.31 8.17
N LEU A 248 -3.96 3.60 8.44
CA LEU A 248 -5.23 4.30 8.46
C LEU A 248 -5.86 4.37 7.05
N ILE A 249 -5.04 4.68 6.04
CA ILE A 249 -5.45 4.66 4.63
C ILE A 249 -6.00 3.29 4.24
N VAL A 250 -5.27 2.21 4.56
CA VAL A 250 -5.68 0.83 4.24
C VAL A 250 -7.00 0.48 4.92
N ARG A 251 -7.16 0.82 6.21
CA ARG A 251 -8.39 0.59 6.95
C ARG A 251 -9.60 1.28 6.29
N PHE A 252 -9.47 2.57 6.00
CA PHE A 252 -10.57 3.32 5.38
C PHE A 252 -10.84 2.89 3.93
N ALA A 253 -9.80 2.50 3.20
CA ALA A 253 -9.96 1.93 1.86
C ALA A 253 -10.75 0.61 1.90
N GLN A 254 -10.49 -0.26 2.88
CA GLN A 254 -11.24 -1.49 3.08
C GLN A 254 -12.72 -1.21 3.38
N GLU A 255 -13.00 -0.28 4.30
CA GLU A 255 -14.39 0.13 4.59
C GLU A 255 -15.10 0.71 3.35
N ASP A 256 -14.40 1.45 2.50
CA ASP A 256 -14.98 2.03 1.28
C ASP A 256 -15.17 0.98 0.17
N ILE A 257 -14.35 -0.07 0.14
CA ILE A 257 -14.54 -1.24 -0.74
C ILE A 257 -15.83 -1.97 -0.37
N GLU A 258 -16.07 -2.22 0.92
CA GLU A 258 -17.30 -2.86 1.40
C GLU A 258 -18.52 -2.00 1.04
N LEU A 259 -18.47 -0.68 1.30
CA LEU A 259 -19.55 0.23 0.93
C LEU A 259 -19.81 0.28 -0.59
N ALA A 260 -18.75 0.17 -1.40
CA ALA A 260 -18.90 0.14 -2.85
C ALA A 260 -19.53 -1.18 -3.35
N CYS A 261 -19.29 -2.27 -2.65
CA CYS A 261 -19.91 -3.55 -2.90
C CYS A 261 -21.40 -3.48 -2.54
N ASP A 262 -21.72 -3.04 -1.33
CA ASP A 262 -23.11 -2.90 -0.87
C ASP A 262 -23.93 -1.97 -1.78
N ASP A 263 -23.38 -0.79 -2.13
CA ASP A 263 -24.03 0.16 -3.03
C ASP A 263 -24.30 -0.47 -4.42
N ALA A 264 -23.40 -1.28 -4.92
CA ALA A 264 -23.59 -1.97 -6.20
C ALA A 264 -24.69 -3.04 -6.15
N VAL A 265 -24.80 -3.76 -5.03
CA VAL A 265 -25.84 -4.78 -4.83
C VAL A 265 -27.22 -4.16 -4.73
N VAL A 266 -27.37 -3.04 -3.99
CA VAL A 266 -28.68 -2.41 -3.73
C VAL A 266 -29.07 -1.35 -4.76
N ARG A 267 -28.21 -1.04 -5.73
CA ARG A 267 -28.45 -0.02 -6.74
C ARG A 267 -29.63 -0.37 -7.61
N GLY A 268 -30.59 0.55 -7.74
CA GLY A 268 -31.81 0.35 -8.53
C GLY A 268 -32.86 -0.57 -7.87
N GLN A 269 -32.58 -1.10 -6.68
CA GLN A 269 -33.48 -1.97 -5.96
C GLN A 269 -34.49 -1.19 -5.11
N ASN A 270 -35.66 -1.79 -4.87
CA ASN A 270 -36.72 -1.20 -4.04
C ASN A 270 -36.35 -1.24 -2.54
N ALA A 271 -37.14 -0.56 -1.70
CA ALA A 271 -36.91 -0.46 -0.26
C ALA A 271 -36.96 -1.82 0.45
N ALA A 272 -37.87 -2.71 0.03
CA ALA A 272 -38.01 -4.04 0.62
C ALA A 272 -36.77 -4.90 0.38
N TYR A 273 -36.24 -4.90 -0.84
CA TYR A 273 -34.99 -5.59 -1.18
C TYR A 273 -33.81 -5.07 -0.36
N ARG A 274 -33.68 -3.74 -0.26
CA ARG A 274 -32.57 -3.12 0.50
C ARG A 274 -32.61 -3.50 1.97
N ARG A 275 -33.83 -3.56 2.55
CA ARG A 275 -34.01 -3.97 3.94
C ARG A 275 -33.65 -5.43 4.16
N ALA A 276 -34.17 -6.33 3.33
CA ALA A 276 -33.91 -7.76 3.41
C ALA A 276 -32.40 -8.05 3.23
N TYR A 277 -31.75 -7.39 2.26
CA TYR A 277 -30.30 -7.47 2.08
C TYR A 277 -29.52 -7.03 3.31
N GLY A 278 -29.85 -5.85 3.87
CA GLY A 278 -29.18 -5.34 5.07
C GLY A 278 -29.34 -6.26 6.29
N GLU A 279 -30.54 -6.82 6.50
CA GLU A 279 -30.79 -7.79 7.57
C GLU A 279 -29.98 -9.09 7.39
N THR A 280 -29.83 -9.58 6.15
CA THR A 280 -29.04 -10.77 5.86
C THR A 280 -27.57 -10.53 6.10
N ILE A 281 -27.00 -9.41 5.61
CA ILE A 281 -25.57 -9.10 5.80
C ILE A 281 -25.23 -8.89 7.27
N LEU A 282 -26.09 -8.23 8.03
CA LEU A 282 -25.91 -8.07 9.47
C LEU A 282 -25.92 -9.43 10.20
N ARG A 283 -26.80 -10.34 9.84
CA ARG A 283 -26.83 -11.69 10.43
C ARG A 283 -25.56 -12.47 10.09
N SER A 284 -25.09 -12.43 8.86
CA SER A 284 -23.89 -13.11 8.44
C SER A 284 -22.60 -12.58 9.07
N ALA A 285 -22.59 -11.33 9.56
CA ALA A 285 -21.44 -10.72 10.24
C ALA A 285 -21.41 -10.98 11.76
N ILE A 286 -22.51 -11.47 12.35
CA ILE A 286 -22.64 -11.70 13.79
C ILE A 286 -22.56 -13.22 14.12
N ALA A 287 -22.85 -14.07 13.14
CA ALA A 287 -22.78 -15.53 13.27
C ALA A 287 -21.34 -16.03 13.30
#